data_25841c152b75e273e34e30d2b09441ee
#
_entry.id   25841c152b75e273e34e30d2b09441ee
#
_cell.length_a   1.000
_cell.length_b   1.000
_cell.length_c   1.000
_cell.angle_alpha   90.00
_cell.angle_beta   90.00
_cell.angle_gamma   90.00
#
_symmetry.space_group_name_H-M   'P 1'
#
loop_
_entity.id
_entity.type
_entity.pdbx_description
1 polymer ?
#
loop_
_entity_poly.entity_id
_entity_poly.type
_entity_poly.pdbx_seq_one_letter_code
_entity_poly.pdbx_strand_id
1 'polypeptide(L)'
;SHRCLDCVDPTCITGCPVEINIPKFIKNIERGDYLEAARTLKESSALPAVCGRVCPQERQCESQCFYTLKLKKEPVAIGHLERFAADYERMSGRLSVPVTAPSNGIKIAVVGSGPAGLAFAGDMVKYGYDVTVFEALHELGGVLRYGIPEFRLPNEIVDIEIEGLRKMGVKFETNCIIGKTISQEDLREEGYKAIFVGSGAGLPNFMNIPGENLNGIMSCNEYLTRVNLMQAADPE
;
A
#
# COMPACT_ATOMS: atom_id res chain seq x y z
N SER A 1 15.16 -16.53 -7.87
CA SER A 1 15.17 -16.95 -6.45
C SER A 1 16.50 -17.61 -6.04
N HIS A 2 17.06 -18.53 -6.85
CA HIS A 2 18.30 -19.29 -6.53
C HIS A 2 19.55 -18.46 -6.21
N ARG A 3 19.56 -17.16 -6.57
CA ARG A 3 20.66 -16.27 -6.20
C ARG A 3 20.62 -15.79 -4.74
N CYS A 4 19.49 -15.95 -4.04
CA CYS A 4 19.40 -15.56 -2.63
C CYS A 4 20.25 -16.48 -1.76
N LEU A 5 21.20 -15.90 -1.01
CA LEU A 5 22.16 -16.62 -0.19
C LEU A 5 21.60 -17.04 1.17
N ASP A 6 20.38 -16.63 1.51
CA ASP A 6 19.78 -16.87 2.82
C ASP A 6 20.70 -16.40 3.95
N CYS A 7 21.09 -15.13 3.91
CA CYS A 7 22.08 -14.55 4.80
C CYS A 7 21.66 -14.70 6.28
N VAL A 8 22.60 -14.97 7.15
CA VAL A 8 22.38 -15.04 8.62
C VAL A 8 21.96 -13.67 9.18
N ASP A 9 22.55 -12.59 8.65
CA ASP A 9 22.18 -11.22 8.95
C ASP A 9 21.72 -10.51 7.65
N PRO A 10 20.42 -10.62 7.32
CA PRO A 10 19.91 -10.20 6.02
C PRO A 10 19.65 -8.69 5.99
N THR A 11 20.63 -7.89 5.64
CA THR A 11 20.54 -6.42 5.53
C THR A 11 19.43 -5.94 4.59
N CYS A 12 18.94 -6.77 3.68
CA CYS A 12 17.76 -6.45 2.85
C CYS A 12 16.49 -6.30 3.67
N ILE A 13 16.34 -6.95 4.83
CA ILE A 13 15.20 -6.78 5.72
C ILE A 13 15.22 -5.37 6.30
N THR A 14 16.34 -4.93 6.85
CA THR A 14 16.47 -3.57 7.40
C THR A 14 16.38 -2.48 6.33
N GLY A 15 16.62 -2.82 5.07
CA GLY A 15 16.39 -1.96 3.92
C GLY A 15 14.91 -1.86 3.49
N CYS A 16 14.05 -2.70 4.03
CA CYS A 16 12.61 -2.66 3.79
C CYS A 16 11.91 -1.86 4.89
N PRO A 17 11.17 -0.78 4.58
CA PRO A 17 10.50 0.05 5.59
C PRO A 17 9.50 -0.70 6.47
N VAL A 18 8.95 -1.83 5.99
CA VAL A 18 8.01 -2.69 6.73
C VAL A 18 8.63 -4.02 7.15
N GLU A 19 9.96 -4.14 7.03
CA GLU A 19 10.75 -5.27 7.51
C GLU A 19 10.25 -6.66 7.07
N ILE A 20 9.86 -6.78 5.79
CA ILE A 20 9.48 -8.08 5.21
C ILE A 20 10.61 -9.08 5.39
N ASN A 21 10.29 -10.30 5.83
CA ASN A 21 11.25 -11.39 5.86
C ASN A 21 11.61 -11.86 4.45
N ILE A 22 12.49 -11.09 3.81
CA ILE A 22 12.85 -11.25 2.39
C ILE A 22 13.48 -12.62 2.10
N PRO A 23 14.46 -13.11 2.87
CA PRO A 23 15.01 -14.45 2.63
C PRO A 23 13.93 -15.53 2.70
N LYS A 24 13.03 -15.48 3.70
CA LYS A 24 11.98 -16.48 3.89
C LYS A 24 11.06 -16.57 2.67
N PHE A 25 10.53 -15.44 2.17
CA PHE A 25 9.61 -15.51 1.03
C PHE A 25 10.33 -15.94 -0.27
N ILE A 26 11.59 -15.53 -0.48
CA ILE A 26 12.38 -15.95 -1.66
C ILE A 26 12.69 -17.45 -1.60
N LYS A 27 13.01 -17.99 -0.42
CA LYS A 27 13.23 -19.43 -0.26
C LYS A 27 11.95 -20.25 -0.44
N ASN A 28 10.81 -19.73 -0.06
CA ASN A 28 9.52 -20.34 -0.40
C ASN A 28 9.31 -20.38 -1.93
N ILE A 29 9.63 -19.30 -2.65
CA ILE A 29 9.59 -19.30 -4.13
C ILE A 29 10.55 -20.36 -4.71
N GLU A 30 11.77 -20.46 -4.16
CA GLU A 30 12.77 -21.42 -4.61
C GLU A 30 12.30 -22.87 -4.48
N ARG A 31 11.54 -23.18 -3.44
CA ARG A 31 10.95 -24.51 -3.17
C ARG A 31 9.68 -24.80 -3.96
N GLY A 32 9.11 -23.80 -4.65
CA GLY A 32 7.83 -23.91 -5.35
C GLY A 32 6.61 -23.61 -4.46
N ASP A 33 6.83 -23.17 -3.21
CA ASP A 33 5.78 -22.85 -2.24
C ASP A 33 5.28 -21.41 -2.41
N TYR A 34 4.75 -21.09 -3.58
CA TYR A 34 4.43 -19.71 -3.98
C TYR A 34 3.34 -19.06 -3.12
N LEU A 35 2.35 -19.84 -2.66
CA LEU A 35 1.32 -19.33 -1.75
C LEU A 35 1.89 -19.02 -0.36
N GLU A 36 2.85 -19.81 0.12
CA GLU A 36 3.53 -19.53 1.38
C GLU A 36 4.44 -18.31 1.27
N ALA A 37 5.02 -18.08 0.09
CA ALA A 37 5.74 -16.84 -0.18
C ALA A 37 4.82 -15.62 -0.05
N ALA A 38 3.63 -15.67 -0.63
CA ALA A 38 2.64 -14.59 -0.52
C ALA A 38 2.16 -14.37 0.94
N ARG A 39 1.94 -15.45 1.71
CA ARG A 39 1.62 -15.34 3.14
C ARG A 39 2.73 -14.67 3.92
N THR A 40 3.99 -15.05 3.65
CA THR A 40 5.16 -14.43 4.28
C THR A 40 5.24 -12.93 4.02
N LEU A 41 4.91 -12.48 2.81
CA LEU A 41 4.82 -11.05 2.50
C LEU A 41 3.76 -10.35 3.36
N LYS A 42 2.59 -10.96 3.51
CA LYS A 42 1.45 -10.42 4.26
C LYS A 42 1.65 -10.41 5.79
N GLU A 43 2.64 -11.13 6.31
CA GLU A 43 3.03 -11.05 7.73
C GLU A 43 3.38 -9.60 8.12
N SER A 44 4.11 -8.88 7.25
CA SER A 44 4.59 -7.51 7.50
C SER A 44 3.99 -6.45 6.58
N SER A 45 3.52 -6.80 5.38
CA SER A 45 2.98 -5.85 4.40
C SER A 45 1.48 -6.01 4.23
N ALA A 46 0.73 -4.91 4.35
CA ALA A 46 -0.69 -4.90 4.05
C ALA A 46 -1.00 -4.81 2.54
N LEU A 47 -0.01 -4.41 1.71
CA LEU A 47 -0.17 -4.09 0.29
C LEU A 47 0.94 -4.72 -0.57
N PRO A 48 1.20 -6.04 -0.51
CA PRO A 48 2.35 -6.65 -1.19
C PRO A 48 2.26 -6.55 -2.72
N ALA A 49 1.07 -6.63 -3.32
CA ALA A 49 0.90 -6.52 -4.76
C ALA A 49 1.16 -5.09 -5.28
N VAL A 50 0.87 -4.08 -4.46
CA VAL A 50 1.22 -2.68 -4.73
C VAL A 50 2.73 -2.49 -4.58
N CYS A 51 3.32 -2.92 -3.45
CA CYS A 51 4.75 -2.77 -3.17
C CYS A 51 5.62 -3.41 -4.25
N GLY A 52 5.30 -4.62 -4.71
CA GLY A 52 6.02 -5.30 -5.79
C GLY A 52 5.99 -4.57 -7.14
N ARG A 53 5.10 -3.56 -7.31
CA ARG A 53 4.99 -2.75 -8.54
C ARG A 53 5.56 -1.35 -8.44
N VAL A 54 5.44 -0.71 -7.29
CA VAL A 54 5.70 0.74 -7.19
C VAL A 54 6.75 1.13 -6.14
N CYS A 55 7.16 0.21 -5.27
CA CYS A 55 8.25 0.44 -4.35
C CYS A 55 9.56 0.72 -5.11
N PRO A 56 10.38 1.70 -4.71
CA PRO A 56 11.71 1.91 -5.29
C PRO A 56 12.73 0.94 -4.67
N GLN A 57 12.56 -0.37 -4.96
CA GLN A 57 13.34 -1.45 -4.35
C GLN A 57 14.84 -1.27 -4.55
N GLU A 58 15.25 -0.71 -5.69
CA GLU A 58 16.64 -0.39 -6.04
C GLU A 58 17.29 0.61 -5.08
N ARG A 59 16.49 1.41 -4.36
CA ARG A 59 16.93 2.36 -3.33
C ARG A 59 16.71 1.88 -1.90
N GLN A 60 15.99 0.79 -1.75
CA GLN A 60 15.59 0.20 -0.47
C GLN A 60 16.23 -1.19 -0.28
N CYS A 61 15.42 -2.26 -0.28
CA CYS A 61 15.88 -3.61 0.01
C CYS A 61 16.96 -4.12 -0.96
N GLU A 62 16.87 -3.83 -2.25
CA GLU A 62 17.86 -4.26 -3.24
C GLU A 62 19.19 -3.54 -3.08
N SER A 63 19.18 -2.24 -2.71
CA SER A 63 20.42 -1.51 -2.39
C SER A 63 21.18 -2.13 -1.21
N GLN A 64 20.46 -2.75 -0.29
CA GLN A 64 21.01 -3.39 0.90
C GLN A 64 21.32 -4.88 0.71
N CYS A 65 21.09 -5.42 -0.49
CA CYS A 65 21.42 -6.81 -0.79
C CYS A 65 22.94 -7.06 -0.65
N PHE A 66 23.32 -8.20 -0.10
CA PHE A 66 24.73 -8.61 0.02
C PHE A 66 25.50 -8.52 -1.31
N TYR A 67 24.85 -8.89 -2.41
CA TYR A 67 25.43 -8.75 -3.74
C TYR A 67 25.81 -7.30 -4.06
N THR A 68 24.96 -6.33 -3.74
CA THR A 68 25.22 -4.91 -3.95
C THR A 68 26.30 -4.40 -2.98
N LEU A 69 26.12 -4.66 -1.68
CA LEU A 69 26.98 -4.08 -0.64
C LEU A 69 28.39 -4.65 -0.65
N LYS A 70 28.53 -5.98 -0.77
CA LYS A 70 29.81 -6.67 -0.59
C LYS A 70 30.46 -7.09 -1.90
N LEU A 71 29.67 -7.60 -2.85
CA LEU A 71 30.20 -8.16 -4.08
C LEU A 71 30.23 -7.14 -5.24
N LYS A 72 29.59 -5.98 -5.09
CA LYS A 72 29.45 -4.95 -6.13
C LYS A 72 28.84 -5.51 -7.42
N LYS A 73 27.85 -6.38 -7.26
CA LYS A 73 27.11 -7.04 -8.35
C LYS A 73 25.63 -6.71 -8.25
N GLU A 74 24.89 -7.00 -9.32
CA GLU A 74 23.45 -6.87 -9.37
C GLU A 74 22.76 -7.62 -8.20
N PRO A 75 21.86 -6.98 -7.47
CA PRO A 75 21.13 -7.59 -6.37
C PRO A 75 20.27 -8.78 -6.83
N VAL A 76 19.72 -9.50 -5.87
CA VAL A 76 18.53 -10.33 -6.12
C VAL A 76 17.38 -9.39 -6.47
N ALA A 77 16.63 -9.69 -7.53
CA ALA A 77 15.50 -8.89 -7.98
C ALA A 77 14.30 -9.08 -7.02
N ILE A 78 14.39 -8.48 -5.83
CA ILE A 78 13.48 -8.68 -4.70
C ILE A 78 12.07 -8.22 -5.07
N GLY A 79 11.95 -7.02 -5.65
CA GLY A 79 10.65 -6.48 -6.05
C GLY A 79 9.94 -7.30 -7.11
N HIS A 80 10.66 -7.85 -8.09
CA HIS A 80 10.08 -8.76 -9.09
C HIS A 80 9.59 -10.07 -8.47
N LEU A 81 10.31 -10.60 -7.48
CA LEU A 81 9.90 -11.82 -6.76
C LEU A 81 8.70 -11.55 -5.84
N GLU A 82 8.64 -10.38 -5.19
CA GLU A 82 7.50 -9.93 -4.43
C GLU A 82 6.26 -9.82 -5.32
N ARG A 83 6.37 -9.12 -6.44
CA ARG A 83 5.31 -9.03 -7.44
C ARG A 83 4.85 -10.40 -7.91
N PHE A 84 5.80 -11.29 -8.23
CA PHE A 84 5.48 -12.65 -8.68
C PHE A 84 4.66 -13.41 -7.65
N ALA A 85 5.06 -13.39 -6.37
CA ALA A 85 4.35 -14.11 -5.31
C ALA A 85 2.92 -13.57 -5.11
N ALA A 86 2.75 -12.24 -5.08
CA ALA A 86 1.44 -11.61 -4.95
C ALA A 86 0.55 -11.89 -6.17
N ASP A 87 1.09 -11.82 -7.39
CA ASP A 87 0.34 -12.12 -8.61
C ASP A 87 -0.05 -13.60 -8.71
N TYR A 88 0.85 -14.50 -8.30
CA TYR A 88 0.54 -15.93 -8.26
C TYR A 88 -0.62 -16.23 -7.32
N GLU A 89 -0.62 -15.66 -6.12
CA GLU A 89 -1.72 -15.82 -5.17
C GLU A 89 -3.05 -15.32 -5.76
N ARG A 90 -3.04 -14.11 -6.34
CA ARG A 90 -4.21 -13.53 -7.02
C ARG A 90 -4.74 -14.43 -8.13
N MET A 91 -3.88 -14.84 -9.05
CA MET A 91 -4.25 -15.66 -10.21
C MET A 91 -4.72 -17.07 -9.82
N SER A 92 -4.24 -17.59 -8.70
CA SER A 92 -4.68 -18.89 -8.17
C SER A 92 -6.09 -18.87 -7.58
N GLY A 93 -6.67 -17.71 -7.33
CA GLY A 93 -7.95 -17.53 -6.64
C GLY A 93 -7.90 -17.89 -5.14
N ARG A 94 -6.70 -18.15 -4.60
CA ARG A 94 -6.51 -18.61 -3.20
C ARG A 94 -5.96 -17.47 -2.33
N LEU A 95 -6.60 -16.29 -2.38
CA LEU A 95 -6.21 -15.15 -1.58
C LEU A 95 -6.22 -15.51 -0.08
N SER A 96 -5.05 -15.48 0.53
CA SER A 96 -4.92 -15.67 1.97
C SER A 96 -5.30 -14.38 2.70
N VAL A 97 -6.05 -14.53 3.77
CA VAL A 97 -6.36 -13.45 4.70
C VAL A 97 -5.49 -13.66 5.94
N PRO A 98 -4.67 -12.67 6.34
CA PRO A 98 -3.90 -12.75 7.57
C PRO A 98 -4.81 -13.03 8.78
N VAL A 99 -4.30 -13.81 9.73
CA VAL A 99 -5.01 -14.08 10.98
C VAL A 99 -5.07 -12.80 11.79
N THR A 100 -6.26 -12.46 12.27
CA THR A 100 -6.50 -11.31 13.16
C THR A 100 -6.76 -11.79 14.58
N ALA A 101 -6.31 -11.02 15.58
CA ALA A 101 -6.71 -11.23 16.95
C ALA A 101 -8.22 -10.97 17.12
N PRO A 102 -8.88 -11.59 18.10
CA PRO A 102 -10.26 -11.24 18.44
C PRO A 102 -10.41 -9.75 18.74
N SER A 103 -11.58 -9.16 18.39
CA SER A 103 -11.82 -7.74 18.69
C SER A 103 -11.63 -7.44 20.17
N ASN A 104 -10.88 -6.39 20.45
CA ASN A 104 -10.69 -5.85 21.80
C ASN A 104 -11.72 -4.75 22.16
N GLY A 105 -12.65 -4.45 21.24
CA GLY A 105 -13.70 -3.45 21.40
C GLY A 105 -13.21 -1.99 21.30
N ILE A 106 -11.93 -1.77 20.95
CA ILE A 106 -11.37 -0.42 20.83
C ILE A 106 -11.47 0.03 19.37
N LYS A 107 -12.24 1.10 19.14
CA LYS A 107 -12.42 1.69 17.82
C LYS A 107 -11.28 2.67 17.48
N ILE A 108 -10.75 2.55 16.26
CA ILE A 108 -9.75 3.46 15.70
C ILE A 108 -10.29 4.05 14.39
N ALA A 109 -10.25 5.37 14.27
CA ALA A 109 -10.54 6.08 13.03
C ALA A 109 -9.24 6.32 12.24
N VAL A 110 -9.28 6.05 10.93
CA VAL A 110 -8.19 6.34 10.00
C VAL A 110 -8.68 7.36 8.98
N VAL A 111 -8.02 8.50 8.89
CA VAL A 111 -8.37 9.58 7.96
C VAL A 111 -7.53 9.47 6.71
N GLY A 112 -8.16 9.07 5.61
CA GLY A 112 -7.55 8.83 4.30
C GLY A 112 -7.24 7.37 4.02
N SER A 113 -7.66 6.91 2.84
CA SER A 113 -7.44 5.55 2.32
C SER A 113 -6.21 5.41 1.42
N GLY A 114 -5.29 6.37 1.47
CA GLY A 114 -4.00 6.25 0.79
C GLY A 114 -3.12 5.15 1.39
N PRO A 115 -1.91 4.92 0.83
CA PRO A 115 -1.05 3.81 1.26
C PRO A 115 -0.74 3.83 2.75
N ALA A 116 -0.57 5.00 3.37
CA ALA A 116 -0.32 5.11 4.80
C ALA A 116 -1.53 4.65 5.64
N GLY A 117 -2.75 5.10 5.27
CA GLY A 117 -3.98 4.71 5.96
C GLY A 117 -4.28 3.23 5.81
N LEU A 118 -4.12 2.68 4.60
CA LEU A 118 -4.34 1.25 4.34
C LEU A 118 -3.34 0.37 5.09
N ALA A 119 -2.04 0.73 5.10
CA ALA A 119 -1.02 0.00 5.83
C ALA A 119 -1.30 0.01 7.34
N PHE A 120 -1.57 1.19 7.91
CA PHE A 120 -1.92 1.33 9.33
C PHE A 120 -3.18 0.53 9.68
N ALA A 121 -4.24 0.60 8.86
CA ALA A 121 -5.47 -0.15 9.09
C ALA A 121 -5.23 -1.66 9.09
N GLY A 122 -4.41 -2.16 8.13
CA GLY A 122 -4.04 -3.57 8.04
C GLY A 122 -3.28 -4.07 9.26
N ASP A 123 -2.40 -3.26 9.83
CA ASP A 123 -1.66 -3.64 11.02
C ASP A 123 -2.54 -3.59 12.28
N MET A 124 -3.34 -2.53 12.43
CA MET A 124 -4.20 -2.38 13.63
C MET A 124 -5.26 -3.47 13.70
N VAL A 125 -5.88 -3.86 12.58
CA VAL A 125 -6.88 -4.94 12.60
C VAL A 125 -6.26 -6.29 12.98
N LYS A 126 -4.99 -6.55 12.64
CA LYS A 126 -4.27 -7.76 13.11
C LYS A 126 -4.20 -7.83 14.63
N TYR A 127 -4.07 -6.68 15.31
CA TYR A 127 -4.04 -6.58 16.77
C TYR A 127 -5.43 -6.59 17.43
N GLY A 128 -6.50 -6.76 16.65
CA GLY A 128 -7.87 -6.86 17.16
C GLY A 128 -8.54 -5.51 17.41
N TYR A 129 -8.05 -4.41 16.86
CA TYR A 129 -8.75 -3.14 16.90
C TYR A 129 -9.87 -3.08 15.87
N ASP A 130 -10.97 -2.41 16.23
CA ASP A 130 -12.08 -2.14 15.31
C ASP A 130 -11.76 -0.89 14.49
N VAL A 131 -11.29 -1.09 13.25
CA VAL A 131 -10.76 -0.02 12.41
C VAL A 131 -11.78 0.44 11.38
N THR A 132 -12.01 1.75 11.28
CA THR A 132 -12.78 2.38 10.20
C THR A 132 -11.92 3.41 9.47
N VAL A 133 -11.81 3.27 8.16
CA VAL A 133 -11.10 4.20 7.29
C VAL A 133 -12.12 5.15 6.66
N PHE A 134 -11.93 6.44 6.85
CA PHE A 134 -12.73 7.51 6.29
C PHE A 134 -12.00 8.13 5.10
N GLU A 135 -12.61 8.11 3.92
CA GLU A 135 -12.04 8.64 2.69
C GLU A 135 -12.87 9.82 2.18
N ALA A 136 -12.20 10.91 1.86
CA ALA A 136 -12.83 12.11 1.35
C ALA A 136 -13.41 11.94 -0.06
N LEU A 137 -12.77 11.13 -0.89
CA LEU A 137 -13.15 10.85 -2.27
C LEU A 137 -14.19 9.72 -2.35
N HIS A 138 -14.76 9.54 -3.53
CA HIS A 138 -15.72 8.47 -3.80
C HIS A 138 -15.06 7.10 -4.00
N GLU A 139 -13.76 7.08 -4.30
CA GLU A 139 -12.96 5.87 -4.50
C GLU A 139 -11.87 5.74 -3.45
N LEU A 140 -11.59 4.50 -3.05
CA LEU A 140 -10.54 4.16 -2.10
C LEU A 140 -9.18 4.02 -2.78
N GLY A 141 -8.10 4.23 -2.03
CA GLY A 141 -6.73 4.03 -2.49
C GLY A 141 -5.89 5.31 -2.52
N GLY A 142 -6.53 6.48 -2.45
CA GLY A 142 -5.81 7.75 -2.49
C GLY A 142 -4.88 7.85 -3.70
N VAL A 143 -3.63 8.25 -3.49
CA VAL A 143 -2.63 8.40 -4.56
C VAL A 143 -2.38 7.13 -5.36
N LEU A 144 -2.64 5.94 -4.81
CA LEU A 144 -2.52 4.68 -5.54
C LEU A 144 -3.49 4.62 -6.72
N ARG A 145 -4.66 5.24 -6.58
CA ARG A 145 -5.71 5.27 -7.60
C ARG A 145 -5.66 6.55 -8.43
N TYR A 146 -5.65 7.73 -7.81
CA TYR A 146 -5.72 8.98 -8.55
C TYR A 146 -4.37 9.46 -9.09
N GLY A 147 -3.23 9.06 -8.45
CA GLY A 147 -1.92 9.60 -8.77
C GLY A 147 -1.03 8.69 -9.59
N ILE A 148 -1.21 7.37 -9.51
CA ILE A 148 -0.41 6.39 -10.25
C ILE A 148 -1.20 5.94 -11.48
N PRO A 149 -0.67 6.12 -12.71
CA PRO A 149 -1.36 5.71 -13.93
C PRO A 149 -1.64 4.20 -13.98
N GLU A 150 -2.76 3.83 -14.60
CA GLU A 150 -3.26 2.45 -14.74
C GLU A 150 -2.21 1.49 -15.32
N PHE A 151 -1.42 1.94 -16.31
CA PHE A 151 -0.36 1.14 -16.91
C PHE A 151 0.79 0.80 -15.95
N ARG A 152 0.93 1.55 -14.86
CA ARG A 152 1.94 1.33 -13.80
C ARG A 152 1.38 0.52 -12.65
N LEU A 153 0.20 0.87 -12.18
CA LEU A 153 -0.52 0.20 -11.10
C LEU A 153 -2.00 0.06 -11.48
N PRO A 154 -2.42 -1.09 -12.01
CA PRO A 154 -3.81 -1.33 -12.35
C PRO A 154 -4.74 -1.15 -11.13
N ASN A 155 -5.87 -0.49 -11.33
CA ASN A 155 -6.86 -0.25 -10.28
C ASN A 155 -7.37 -1.56 -9.67
N GLU A 156 -7.54 -2.62 -10.48
CA GLU A 156 -7.88 -3.97 -10.01
C GLU A 156 -6.95 -4.47 -8.90
N ILE A 157 -5.65 -4.15 -8.98
CA ILE A 157 -4.68 -4.56 -7.95
C ILE A 157 -4.95 -3.83 -6.63
N VAL A 158 -5.27 -2.55 -6.69
CA VAL A 158 -5.64 -1.75 -5.51
C VAL A 158 -6.92 -2.28 -4.89
N ASP A 159 -7.92 -2.60 -5.71
CA ASP A 159 -9.21 -3.15 -5.24
C ASP A 159 -9.05 -4.49 -4.52
N ILE A 160 -8.20 -5.37 -5.03
CA ILE A 160 -7.93 -6.68 -4.41
C ILE A 160 -7.27 -6.53 -3.04
N GLU A 161 -6.32 -5.61 -2.90
CA GLU A 161 -5.68 -5.34 -1.61
C GLU A 161 -6.67 -4.75 -0.59
N ILE A 162 -7.52 -3.81 -1.02
CA ILE A 162 -8.57 -3.22 -0.18
C ILE A 162 -9.60 -4.28 0.23
N GLU A 163 -9.99 -5.16 -0.70
CA GLU A 163 -10.90 -6.27 -0.40
C GLU A 163 -10.27 -7.26 0.60
N GLY A 164 -8.96 -7.47 0.53
CA GLY A 164 -8.22 -8.21 1.54
C GLY A 164 -8.38 -7.60 2.93
N LEU A 165 -8.24 -6.28 3.04
CA LEU A 165 -8.44 -5.55 4.30
C LEU A 165 -9.90 -5.60 4.79
N ARG A 166 -10.90 -5.53 3.89
CA ARG A 166 -12.31 -5.73 4.23
C ARG A 166 -12.55 -7.11 4.85
N LYS A 167 -11.96 -8.14 4.28
CA LYS A 167 -12.06 -9.52 4.80
C LYS A 167 -11.39 -9.69 6.16
N MET A 168 -10.39 -8.86 6.49
CA MET A 168 -9.80 -8.79 7.82
C MET A 168 -10.68 -8.07 8.84
N GLY A 169 -11.72 -7.34 8.40
CA GLY A 169 -12.65 -6.62 9.27
C GLY A 169 -12.50 -5.09 9.23
N VAL A 170 -11.65 -4.53 8.39
CA VAL A 170 -11.54 -3.07 8.20
C VAL A 170 -12.82 -2.54 7.52
N LYS A 171 -13.41 -1.51 8.11
CA LYS A 171 -14.56 -0.78 7.55
C LYS A 171 -14.08 0.43 6.74
N PHE A 172 -14.82 0.78 5.70
CA PHE A 172 -14.49 1.92 4.83
C PHE A 172 -15.72 2.77 4.59
N GLU A 173 -15.57 4.08 4.82
CA GLU A 173 -16.59 5.11 4.59
C GLU A 173 -16.04 6.12 3.58
N THR A 174 -16.59 6.15 2.37
CA THR A 174 -16.23 7.10 1.32
C THR A 174 -17.11 8.36 1.36
N ASN A 175 -16.69 9.41 0.62
CA ASN A 175 -17.35 10.70 0.60
C ASN A 175 -17.47 11.36 1.99
N CYS A 176 -16.51 11.08 2.85
CA CYS A 176 -16.48 11.54 4.23
C CYS A 176 -15.23 12.38 4.51
N ILE A 177 -15.40 13.69 4.61
CA ILE A 177 -14.31 14.65 4.88
C ILE A 177 -14.26 14.92 6.37
N ILE A 178 -13.29 14.30 7.07
CA ILE A 178 -13.10 14.55 8.50
C ILE A 178 -12.68 16.01 8.72
N GLY A 179 -13.36 16.66 9.68
CA GLY A 179 -13.26 18.09 9.95
C GLY A 179 -14.23 18.96 9.14
N LYS A 180 -15.04 18.35 8.25
CA LYS A 180 -16.11 19.01 7.49
C LYS A 180 -17.42 18.23 7.57
N THR A 181 -17.44 16.98 7.09
CA THR A 181 -18.63 16.12 7.12
C THR A 181 -18.85 15.55 8.53
N ILE A 182 -17.79 15.11 9.16
CA ILE A 182 -17.74 14.60 10.53
C ILE A 182 -16.59 15.30 11.23
N SER A 183 -16.83 15.86 12.41
CA SER A 183 -15.79 16.50 13.23
C SER A 183 -14.97 15.46 14.02
N GLN A 184 -13.87 15.90 14.61
CA GLN A 184 -13.12 15.03 15.54
C GLN A 184 -13.90 14.76 16.82
N GLU A 185 -14.72 15.69 17.22
CA GLU A 185 -15.61 15.60 18.37
C GLU A 185 -16.66 14.53 18.15
N ASP A 186 -17.31 14.52 16.96
CA ASP A 186 -18.28 13.49 16.58
C ASP A 186 -17.64 12.09 16.61
N LEU A 187 -16.43 11.94 16.08
CA LEU A 187 -15.72 10.65 16.15
C LEU A 187 -15.47 10.18 17.60
N ARG A 188 -15.15 11.11 18.51
CA ARG A 188 -14.99 10.77 19.92
C ARG A 188 -16.30 10.36 20.59
N GLU A 189 -17.39 11.05 20.25
CA GLU A 189 -18.74 10.73 20.72
C GLU A 189 -19.21 9.37 20.20
N GLU A 190 -18.86 9.02 18.96
CA GLU A 190 -19.10 7.68 18.37
C GLU A 190 -18.22 6.58 18.99
N GLY A 191 -17.30 6.96 19.89
CA GLY A 191 -16.49 6.04 20.69
C GLY A 191 -15.13 5.70 20.12
N TYR A 192 -14.66 6.39 19.06
CA TYR A 192 -13.29 6.22 18.57
C TYR A 192 -12.29 6.72 19.61
N LYS A 193 -11.31 5.85 19.97
CA LYS A 193 -10.31 6.13 21.02
C LYS A 193 -9.02 6.72 20.46
N ALA A 194 -8.76 6.51 19.18
CA ALA A 194 -7.62 7.07 18.47
C ALA A 194 -8.02 7.48 17.06
N ILE A 195 -7.33 8.48 16.53
CA ILE A 195 -7.49 8.95 15.15
C ILE A 195 -6.10 8.98 14.51
N PHE A 196 -5.92 8.18 13.46
CA PHE A 196 -4.72 8.24 12.61
C PHE A 196 -4.99 9.17 11.44
N VAL A 197 -4.09 10.13 11.20
CA VAL A 197 -4.23 11.09 10.10
C VAL A 197 -3.26 10.73 8.98
N GLY A 198 -3.79 10.17 7.90
CA GLY A 198 -3.07 9.79 6.68
C GLY A 198 -3.64 10.48 5.43
N SER A 199 -3.99 11.76 5.55
CA SER A 199 -4.70 12.55 4.51
C SER A 199 -3.89 12.86 3.25
N GLY A 200 -2.61 12.50 3.24
CA GLY A 200 -1.70 12.75 2.11
C GLY A 200 -1.29 14.21 1.95
N ALA A 201 -0.59 14.50 0.84
CA ALA A 201 -0.10 15.83 0.48
C ALA A 201 -0.73 16.26 -0.87
N GLY A 202 -2.06 16.44 -0.87
CA GLY A 202 -2.83 16.74 -2.08
C GLY A 202 -2.60 18.15 -2.64
N LEU A 203 -2.05 19.08 -1.85
CA LEU A 203 -1.76 20.44 -2.33
C LEU A 203 -0.49 20.45 -3.17
N PRO A 204 -0.53 20.99 -4.40
CA PRO A 204 0.63 21.08 -5.25
C PRO A 204 1.65 22.12 -4.75
N ASN A 205 2.92 21.86 -5.00
CA ASN A 205 3.97 22.88 -4.88
C ASN A 205 4.05 23.66 -6.19
N PHE A 206 3.77 24.95 -6.11
CA PHE A 206 3.90 25.85 -7.25
C PHE A 206 5.36 26.24 -7.48
N MET A 207 5.75 26.35 -8.76
CA MET A 207 7.12 26.69 -9.16
C MET A 207 7.38 28.20 -9.13
N ASN A 208 6.35 29.03 -9.04
CA ASN A 208 6.38 30.49 -9.07
C ASN A 208 7.03 31.04 -10.35
N ILE A 209 6.68 30.46 -11.49
CA ILE A 209 7.17 30.90 -12.82
C ILE A 209 6.06 31.64 -13.58
N PRO A 210 6.42 32.57 -14.51
CA PRO A 210 5.45 33.27 -15.32
C PRO A 210 4.57 32.32 -16.13
N GLY A 211 3.26 32.55 -16.11
CA GLY A 211 2.30 31.76 -16.86
C GLY A 211 1.73 30.53 -16.12
N GLU A 212 2.21 30.22 -14.92
CA GLU A 212 1.75 29.06 -14.13
C GLU A 212 0.23 29.12 -13.81
N ASN A 213 -0.34 30.32 -13.76
CA ASN A 213 -1.75 30.58 -13.47
C ASN A 213 -2.64 30.75 -14.72
N LEU A 214 -2.11 30.50 -15.92
CA LEU A 214 -2.90 30.60 -17.15
C LEU A 214 -3.87 29.43 -17.29
N ASN A 215 -4.98 29.68 -18.00
CA ASN A 215 -5.95 28.63 -18.35
C ASN A 215 -5.27 27.53 -19.17
N GLY A 216 -5.54 26.27 -18.81
CA GLY A 216 -4.93 25.09 -19.43
C GLY A 216 -3.60 24.66 -18.78
N ILE A 217 -3.04 25.46 -17.88
CA ILE A 217 -1.93 25.05 -17.02
C ILE A 217 -2.53 24.47 -15.74
N MET A 218 -2.10 23.28 -15.38
CA MET A 218 -2.60 22.59 -14.19
C MET A 218 -1.49 21.85 -13.47
N SER A 219 -1.66 21.62 -12.19
CA SER A 219 -0.71 20.82 -11.43
C SER A 219 -0.73 19.36 -11.88
N CYS A 220 0.38 18.67 -11.66
CA CYS A 220 0.48 17.23 -11.89
C CYS A 220 -0.65 16.45 -11.15
N ASN A 221 -0.91 16.80 -9.90
CA ASN A 221 -1.98 16.15 -9.11
C ASN A 221 -3.37 16.36 -9.73
N GLU A 222 -3.68 17.58 -10.20
CA GLU A 222 -4.95 17.89 -10.85
C GLU A 222 -5.10 17.10 -12.16
N TYR A 223 -4.07 17.11 -13.01
CA TYR A 223 -4.06 16.36 -14.26
C TYR A 223 -4.28 14.86 -14.04
N LEU A 224 -3.49 14.27 -13.13
CA LEU A 224 -3.59 12.83 -12.83
C LEU A 224 -4.93 12.45 -12.21
N THR A 225 -5.49 13.28 -11.34
CA THR A 225 -6.83 13.05 -10.77
C THR A 225 -7.90 13.03 -11.86
N ARG A 226 -7.84 13.97 -12.82
CA ARG A 226 -8.79 14.01 -13.95
C ARG A 226 -8.67 12.77 -14.84
N VAL A 227 -7.46 12.34 -15.14
CA VAL A 227 -7.20 11.18 -16.01
C VAL A 227 -7.56 9.86 -15.32
N ASN A 228 -7.04 9.63 -14.12
CA ASN A 228 -7.11 8.33 -13.47
C ASN A 228 -8.40 8.12 -12.66
N LEU A 229 -8.89 9.16 -11.97
CA LEU A 229 -10.07 9.04 -11.10
C LEU A 229 -11.37 9.42 -11.81
N MET A 230 -11.31 10.47 -12.64
CA MET A 230 -12.49 10.98 -13.32
C MET A 230 -12.64 10.46 -14.75
N GLN A 231 -11.72 9.57 -15.18
CA GLN A 231 -11.74 8.91 -16.50
C GLN A 231 -11.82 9.90 -17.68
N ALA A 232 -11.24 11.09 -17.51
CA ALA A 232 -11.37 12.18 -18.49
C ALA A 232 -10.67 11.90 -19.84
N ALA A 233 -9.88 10.82 -19.93
CA ALA A 233 -9.22 10.39 -21.16
C ALA A 233 -9.92 9.21 -21.84
N ASP A 234 -10.95 8.62 -21.25
CA ASP A 234 -11.69 7.53 -21.86
C ASP A 234 -12.60 8.08 -22.96
N PRO A 235 -12.46 7.63 -24.21
CA PRO A 235 -13.42 7.96 -25.24
C PRO A 235 -14.74 7.24 -24.91
N GLU A 236 -15.82 7.95 -24.76
CA GLU A 236 -17.17 7.37 -24.80
C GLU A 236 -17.52 6.81 -26.18
#